data_d6ce33cff013c39ce0c7d36767af49e3
#
_entry.id   d6ce33cff013c39ce0c7d36767af49e3
#
_cell.length_a   1.000
_cell.length_b   1.000
_cell.length_c   1.000
_cell.angle_alpha   90.00
_cell.angle_beta   90.00
_cell.angle_gamma   90.00
#
_symmetry.space_group_name_H-M   'P 1'
#
loop_
_entity.id
_entity.type
_entity.pdbx_description
1 polymer ?
#
loop_
_entity_poly.entity_id
_entity_poly.type
_entity_poly.pdbx_seq_one_letter_code
_entity_poly.pdbx_strand_id
1 'polypeptide(L)'
;MYLRIHFLVLSFIIGGLSAQAQDDKKLNVLFILADDLGYMDVGFNNPATFYETPNLDALAKSGMVFTDFYAACQVCSPTRASILTGKYPARENTT
;
A
#
# COMPACT_ATOMS: atom_id res chain seq x y z
N MET A 1 44.65 -31.16 0.08
CA MET A 1 43.80 -31.10 -1.12
C MET A 1 42.38 -30.61 -0.79
N TYR A 2 41.76 -31.06 0.28
CA TYR A 2 40.39 -30.66 0.66
C TYR A 2 40.25 -29.18 1.06
N LEU A 3 41.22 -28.57 1.70
CA LEU A 3 41.18 -27.15 2.12
C LEU A 3 41.05 -26.18 0.92
N ARG A 4 41.68 -26.49 -0.20
CA ARG A 4 41.58 -25.69 -1.45
C ARG A 4 40.21 -25.77 -2.10
N ILE A 5 39.53 -26.91 -2.01
CA ILE A 5 38.19 -27.12 -2.56
C ILE A 5 37.16 -26.31 -1.77
N HIS A 6 37.27 -26.26 -0.44
CA HIS A 6 36.37 -25.45 0.40
C HIS A 6 36.49 -23.96 0.14
N PHE A 7 37.70 -23.46 -0.13
CA PHE A 7 37.89 -22.06 -0.50
C PHE A 7 37.30 -21.70 -1.86
N LEU A 8 37.36 -22.60 -2.84
CA LEU A 8 36.75 -22.38 -4.15
C LEU A 8 35.22 -22.44 -4.09
N VAL A 9 34.63 -23.33 -3.32
CA VAL A 9 33.18 -23.43 -3.12
C VAL A 9 32.65 -22.21 -2.38
N LEU A 10 33.33 -21.75 -1.33
CA LEU A 10 32.97 -20.56 -0.59
C LEU A 10 33.03 -19.29 -1.44
N SER A 11 34.03 -19.18 -2.33
CA SER A 11 34.19 -18.06 -3.26
C SER A 11 33.07 -18.02 -4.30
N PHE A 12 32.56 -19.19 -4.71
CA PHE A 12 31.46 -19.29 -5.69
C PHE A 12 30.10 -18.90 -5.06
N ILE A 13 29.88 -19.20 -3.78
CA ILE A 13 28.67 -18.83 -3.04
C ILE A 13 28.62 -17.31 -2.79
N ILE A 14 29.74 -16.67 -2.49
CA ILE A 14 29.82 -15.22 -2.25
C ILE A 14 29.66 -14.42 -3.56
N GLY A 15 30.09 -14.95 -4.70
CA GLY A 15 29.98 -14.31 -6.01
C GLY A 15 28.55 -14.32 -6.58
N GLY A 16 27.66 -15.17 -6.07
CA GLY A 16 26.29 -15.33 -6.59
C GLY A 16 25.25 -14.37 -5.99
N LEU A 17 25.59 -13.62 -4.94
CA LEU A 17 24.73 -12.59 -4.37
C LEU A 17 25.01 -11.21 -5.02
N SER A 18 24.92 -11.13 -6.32
CA SER A 18 24.77 -9.84 -6.99
C SER A 18 23.36 -9.33 -6.63
N ALA A 19 23.25 -8.54 -5.59
CA ALA A 19 22.05 -7.75 -5.36
C ALA A 19 21.86 -6.87 -6.60
N GLN A 20 20.92 -7.23 -7.46
CA GLN A 20 20.50 -6.35 -8.53
C GLN A 20 19.94 -5.11 -7.84
N ALA A 21 20.67 -4.01 -7.91
CA ALA A 21 20.14 -2.71 -7.58
C ALA A 21 18.96 -2.49 -8.52
N GLN A 22 17.76 -2.60 -7.98
CA GLN A 22 16.53 -2.30 -8.69
C GLN A 22 16.62 -0.83 -9.09
N ASP A 23 16.55 -0.57 -10.38
CA ASP A 23 16.57 0.78 -10.95
C ASP A 23 15.48 1.59 -10.22
N ASP A 24 15.88 2.58 -9.42
CA ASP A 24 15.00 3.43 -8.61
C ASP A 24 14.18 4.36 -9.53
N LYS A 25 13.32 3.77 -10.35
CA LYS A 25 12.31 4.53 -11.08
C LYS A 25 11.36 5.13 -10.07
N LYS A 26 11.52 6.42 -9.84
CA LYS A 26 10.56 7.19 -9.03
C LYS A 26 9.19 7.09 -9.67
N LEU A 27 8.27 6.46 -8.94
CA LEU A 27 6.88 6.32 -9.38
C LEU A 27 6.11 7.59 -9.07
N ASN A 28 5.22 7.98 -9.98
CA ASN A 28 4.23 9.00 -9.67
C ASN A 28 3.10 8.35 -8.86
N VAL A 29 2.66 9.03 -7.80
CA VAL A 29 1.56 8.58 -6.95
C VAL A 29 0.42 9.59 -7.06
N LEU A 30 -0.75 9.13 -7.48
CA LEU A 30 -1.99 9.89 -7.41
C LEU A 30 -2.79 9.37 -6.21
N PHE A 31 -2.97 10.22 -5.20
CA PHE A 31 -3.76 9.91 -4.02
C PHE A 31 -5.15 10.56 -4.14
N ILE A 32 -6.21 9.74 -4.13
CA ILE A 32 -7.60 10.20 -4.20
C ILE A 32 -8.26 9.87 -2.86
N LEU A 33 -8.76 10.88 -2.18
CA LEU A 33 -9.47 10.75 -0.91
C LEU A 33 -10.93 11.15 -1.11
N ALA A 34 -11.85 10.21 -0.93
CA ALA A 34 -13.27 10.51 -0.86
C ALA A 34 -13.66 10.89 0.57
N ASP A 35 -14.48 11.94 0.71
CA ASP A 35 -15.04 12.38 1.98
C ASP A 35 -16.42 11.76 2.17
N ASP A 36 -16.70 11.27 3.37
CA ASP A 36 -17.97 10.66 3.78
C ASP A 36 -18.48 9.51 2.88
N LEU A 37 -17.57 8.79 2.22
CA LEU A 37 -17.92 7.63 1.42
C LEU A 37 -18.08 6.39 2.31
N GLY A 38 -19.27 5.82 2.35
CA GLY A 38 -19.55 4.59 3.08
C GLY A 38 -18.95 3.36 2.39
N TYR A 39 -18.48 2.39 3.17
CA TYR A 39 -17.91 1.13 2.65
C TYR A 39 -18.88 0.39 1.72
N MET A 40 -20.17 0.42 2.02
CA MET A 40 -21.22 -0.26 1.24
C MET A 40 -21.81 0.61 0.12
N ASP A 41 -21.29 1.81 -0.11
CA ASP A 41 -21.80 2.74 -1.12
C ASP A 41 -21.13 2.56 -2.50
N VAL A 42 -20.16 1.67 -2.60
CA VAL A 42 -19.45 1.36 -3.84
C VAL A 42 -19.81 -0.01 -4.37
N GLY A 43 -20.00 -0.13 -5.69
CA GLY A 43 -20.49 -1.34 -6.35
C GLY A 43 -19.61 -2.56 -6.13
N PHE A 44 -18.28 -2.41 -6.11
CA PHE A 44 -17.35 -3.52 -5.92
C PHE A 44 -17.40 -4.14 -4.48
N ASN A 45 -17.89 -3.40 -3.48
CA ASN A 45 -18.13 -3.92 -2.13
C ASN A 45 -19.59 -4.38 -1.94
N ASN A 46 -20.54 -3.71 -2.60
CA ASN A 46 -21.96 -3.99 -2.48
C ASN A 46 -22.65 -3.87 -3.86
N PRO A 47 -22.80 -4.97 -4.61
CA PRO A 47 -23.49 -4.92 -5.91
C PRO A 47 -24.94 -4.47 -5.86
N ALA A 48 -25.57 -4.42 -4.67
CA ALA A 48 -26.94 -3.96 -4.47
C ALA A 48 -27.03 -2.50 -4.01
N THR A 49 -25.90 -1.76 -4.01
CA THR A 49 -25.91 -0.34 -3.64
C THR A 49 -26.78 0.47 -4.59
N PHE A 50 -27.39 1.52 -4.06
CA PHE A 50 -28.16 2.50 -4.85
C PHE A 50 -27.27 3.29 -5.82
N TYR A 51 -25.99 3.47 -5.46
CA TYR A 51 -25.06 4.30 -6.21
C TYR A 51 -24.40 3.52 -7.36
N GLU A 52 -24.34 4.13 -8.53
CA GLU A 52 -23.60 3.60 -9.67
C GLU A 52 -22.14 4.08 -9.61
N THR A 53 -21.19 3.15 -9.42
CA THR A 53 -19.78 3.47 -9.31
C THR A 53 -18.90 2.74 -10.34
N PRO A 54 -19.24 2.80 -11.65
CA PRO A 54 -18.61 1.95 -12.67
C PRO A 54 -17.11 2.19 -12.83
N ASN A 55 -16.64 3.42 -12.62
CA ASN A 55 -15.21 3.75 -12.71
C ASN A 55 -14.41 3.22 -11.50
N LEU A 56 -15.00 3.29 -10.30
CA LEU A 56 -14.38 2.70 -9.10
C LEU A 56 -14.37 1.18 -9.20
N ASP A 57 -15.44 0.57 -9.71
CA ASP A 57 -15.53 -0.88 -9.92
C ASP A 57 -14.51 -1.36 -10.95
N ALA A 58 -14.30 -0.60 -12.03
CA ALA A 58 -13.26 -0.90 -13.02
C ALA A 58 -11.85 -0.79 -12.42
N LEU A 59 -11.61 0.24 -11.61
CA LEU A 59 -10.33 0.42 -10.90
C LEU A 59 -10.08 -0.74 -9.93
N ALA A 60 -11.07 -1.11 -9.14
CA ALA A 60 -11.00 -2.23 -8.21
C ALA A 60 -10.67 -3.55 -8.91
N LYS A 61 -11.26 -3.81 -10.09
CA LYS A 61 -10.98 -5.00 -10.92
C LYS A 61 -9.58 -5.02 -11.50
N SER A 62 -8.98 -3.86 -11.75
CA SER A 62 -7.65 -3.74 -12.35
C SER A 62 -6.51 -3.65 -11.35
N GLY A 63 -6.81 -3.42 -10.08
CA GLY A 63 -5.85 -3.18 -9.02
C GLY A 63 -6.02 -4.12 -7.82
N MET A 64 -5.59 -3.64 -6.67
CA MET A 64 -5.71 -4.34 -5.40
C MET A 64 -6.75 -3.64 -4.52
N VAL A 65 -7.66 -4.41 -3.95
CA VAL A 65 -8.65 -3.94 -2.97
C VAL A 65 -8.27 -4.43 -1.58
N PHE A 66 -8.18 -3.51 -0.63
CA PHE A 66 -7.97 -3.83 0.78
C PHE A 66 -9.33 -3.85 1.49
N THR A 67 -9.79 -5.02 1.88
CA THR A 67 -11.12 -5.21 2.50
C THR A 67 -11.15 -4.82 3.97
N ASP A 68 -10.01 -4.90 4.65
CA ASP A 68 -9.86 -4.62 6.07
C ASP A 68 -8.90 -3.43 6.31
N PHE A 69 -9.12 -2.35 5.59
CA PHE A 69 -8.33 -1.14 5.69
C PHE A 69 -9.16 -0.02 6.34
N TYR A 70 -8.72 0.46 7.49
CA TYR A 70 -9.48 1.39 8.31
C TYR A 70 -8.85 2.78 8.33
N ALA A 71 -9.70 3.82 8.38
CA ALA A 71 -9.26 5.18 8.62
C ALA A 71 -8.64 5.31 10.02
N ALA A 72 -7.71 6.25 10.20
CA ALA A 72 -7.05 6.48 11.48
C ALA A 72 -8.01 6.99 12.58
N CYS A 73 -9.14 7.57 12.17
CA CYS A 73 -10.23 8.02 13.06
C CYS A 73 -11.55 7.97 12.27
N GLN A 74 -12.66 7.81 13.00
CA GLN A 74 -14.00 7.84 12.41
C GLN A 74 -14.48 9.25 12.01
N VAL A 75 -13.68 10.29 12.29
CA VAL A 75 -13.98 11.69 11.97
C VAL A 75 -12.99 12.18 10.90
N CYS A 76 -13.47 13.07 10.01
CA CYS A 76 -12.70 13.53 8.84
C CYS A 76 -11.44 14.30 9.22
N SER A 77 -11.51 15.27 10.15
CA SER A 77 -10.39 16.15 10.49
C SER A 77 -9.17 15.40 11.03
N PRO A 78 -9.28 14.52 12.05
CA PRO A 78 -8.13 13.75 12.54
C PRO A 78 -7.54 12.80 11.49
N THR A 79 -8.39 12.17 10.68
CA THR A 79 -7.92 11.31 9.59
C THR A 79 -7.14 12.10 8.55
N ARG A 80 -7.63 13.28 8.13
CA ARG A 80 -6.92 14.17 7.19
C ARG A 80 -5.61 14.67 7.77
N ALA A 81 -5.58 15.07 9.04
CA ALA A 81 -4.34 15.46 9.72
C ALA A 81 -3.31 14.31 9.68
N SER A 82 -3.74 13.08 9.97
CA SER A 82 -2.87 11.90 9.92
C SER A 82 -2.30 11.65 8.52
N ILE A 83 -3.10 11.81 7.47
CA ILE A 83 -2.66 11.64 6.08
C ILE A 83 -1.61 12.70 5.72
N LEU A 84 -1.83 13.96 6.10
CA LEU A 84 -0.94 15.06 5.75
C LEU A 84 0.36 15.05 6.55
N THR A 85 0.32 14.60 7.80
CA THR A 85 1.48 14.64 8.72
C THR A 85 2.23 13.32 8.82
N GLY A 86 1.60 12.22 8.38
CA GLY A 86 2.13 10.87 8.58
C GLY A 86 2.10 10.40 10.03
N LYS A 87 1.34 11.10 10.90
CA LYS A 87 1.27 10.78 12.33
C LYS A 87 -0.12 10.30 12.72
N TYR A 88 -0.19 9.46 13.75
CA TYR A 88 -1.46 9.00 14.31
C TYR A 88 -2.18 10.14 15.05
N PRO A 89 -3.54 10.25 15.00
CA PRO A 89 -4.30 11.39 15.56
C PRO A 89 -3.94 11.75 17.00
N ALA A 90 -3.75 10.76 17.86
CA ALA A 90 -3.39 10.99 19.26
C ALA A 90 -2.03 11.71 19.45
N ARG A 91 -1.15 11.68 18.44
CA ARG A 91 0.14 12.40 18.46
C ARG A 91 0.03 13.84 17.95
N GLU A 92 -1.09 14.16 17.33
CA GLU A 92 -1.40 15.49 16.79
C GLU A 92 -2.35 16.28 17.71
N ASN A 93 -2.74 15.71 18.87
CA ASN A 93 -3.77 16.25 19.78
C ASN A 93 -5.09 16.57 19.03
N THR A 94 -5.37 15.86 17.95
CA THR A 94 -6.61 15.93 17.19
C THR A 94 -7.46 14.70 17.54
N THR A 95 -8.48 14.91 18.32
CA THR A 95 -9.47 13.87 18.72
C THR A 95 -10.87 14.31 18.36
#